data_d015a57d4c3f437d7e518d22837b6d52
#
_entry.id   d015a57d4c3f437d7e518d22837b6d52
#
_cell.length_a   1.000
_cell.length_b   1.000
_cell.length_c   1.000
_cell.angle_alpha   90.00
_cell.angle_beta   90.00
_cell.angle_gamma   90.00
#
_symmetry.space_group_name_H-M   'P 1'
#
loop_
_entity.id
_entity.type
_entity.pdbx_description
1 polymer ?
#
loop_
_entity_poly.entity_id
_entity_poly.type
_entity_poly.pdbx_seq_one_letter_code
_entity_poly.pdbx_strand_id
1 'polypeptide(L)'
;MLGDILRDLTDPAAAEDVLAAVGEPGIVERVRRDAAAEGVGVGALVAAKVRHMLDHAGEDVWLDLVGRMAGSPRPGVAALETMLSRAFPVTAAPAR
;
A
#
# COMPACT_ATOMS: atom_id res chain seq x y z
N MET A 1 -2.77 6.96 -16.67
CA MET A 1 -1.57 6.34 -16.11
C MET A 1 -1.61 6.30 -14.59
N LEU A 2 -1.21 7.39 -13.95
CA LEU A 2 -1.20 7.41 -12.48
C LEU A 2 -2.60 7.18 -11.91
N GLY A 3 -3.61 7.85 -12.46
CA GLY A 3 -4.97 7.70 -11.97
C GLY A 3 -5.49 6.29 -12.12
N ASP A 4 -5.12 5.60 -13.18
CA ASP A 4 -5.55 4.22 -13.40
C ASP A 4 -4.91 3.28 -12.39
N ILE A 5 -3.63 3.48 -12.12
CA ILE A 5 -2.91 2.67 -11.13
C ILE A 5 -3.54 2.84 -9.76
N LEU A 6 -3.78 4.08 -9.37
CA LEU A 6 -4.35 4.36 -8.05
C LEU A 6 -5.79 3.84 -7.94
N ARG A 7 -6.54 3.92 -9.02
CA ARG A 7 -7.91 3.38 -9.03
C ARG A 7 -7.89 1.87 -8.82
N ASP A 8 -6.96 1.19 -9.49
CA ASP A 8 -6.84 -0.26 -9.34
C ASP A 8 -6.53 -0.64 -7.90
N LEU A 9 -5.70 0.15 -7.22
CA LEU A 9 -5.34 -0.14 -5.85
C LEU A 9 -6.48 0.06 -4.86
N THR A 10 -7.56 0.73 -5.29
CA THR A 10 -8.76 0.86 -4.45
C THR A 10 -9.78 -0.22 -4.75
N ASP A 11 -9.48 -1.14 -5.66
CA ASP A 11 -10.32 -2.30 -5.93
C ASP A 11 -9.74 -3.50 -5.18
N PRO A 12 -10.51 -4.17 -4.30
CA PRO A 12 -9.96 -5.23 -3.47
C PRO A 12 -9.27 -6.35 -4.24
N ALA A 13 -9.82 -6.79 -5.36
CA ALA A 13 -9.21 -7.88 -6.11
C ALA A 13 -7.89 -7.45 -6.74
N ALA A 14 -7.85 -6.26 -7.34
CA ALA A 14 -6.64 -5.75 -7.95
C ALA A 14 -5.58 -5.44 -6.89
N ALA A 15 -6.00 -4.89 -5.75
CA ALA A 15 -5.08 -4.59 -4.66
C ALA A 15 -4.43 -5.86 -4.12
N GLU A 16 -5.18 -6.93 -4.03
CA GLU A 16 -4.64 -8.20 -3.57
C GLU A 16 -3.59 -8.74 -4.54
N ASP A 17 -3.86 -8.63 -5.85
CA ASP A 17 -2.91 -9.08 -6.87
C ASP A 17 -1.61 -8.29 -6.80
N VAL A 18 -1.70 -6.97 -6.62
CA VAL A 18 -0.51 -6.14 -6.52
C VAL A 18 0.25 -6.44 -5.22
N LEU A 19 -0.47 -6.68 -4.14
CA LEU A 19 0.16 -7.03 -2.86
C LEU A 19 0.99 -8.31 -3.00
N ALA A 20 0.53 -9.26 -3.78
CA ALA A 20 1.27 -10.51 -3.99
C ALA A 20 2.64 -10.26 -4.63
N ALA A 21 2.81 -9.14 -5.32
CA ALA A 21 4.06 -8.77 -5.96
C ALA A 21 4.96 -7.90 -5.09
N VAL A 22 4.48 -7.48 -3.92
CA VAL A 22 5.28 -6.65 -3.01
C VAL A 22 6.39 -7.51 -2.40
N GLY A 23 7.60 -7.00 -2.46
CA GLY A 23 8.76 -7.73 -2.00
C GLY A 23 9.15 -7.54 -0.54
N GLU A 24 8.27 -6.92 0.25
CA GLU A 24 8.55 -6.66 1.66
C GLU A 24 7.74 -7.64 2.52
N PRO A 25 8.30 -8.77 2.94
CA PRO A 25 7.52 -9.77 3.67
C PRO A 25 6.96 -9.26 4.99
N GLY A 26 7.64 -8.33 5.65
CA GLY A 26 7.14 -7.77 6.89
C GLY A 26 5.83 -7.00 6.70
N ILE A 27 5.72 -6.26 5.61
CA ILE A 27 4.52 -5.50 5.30
C ILE A 27 3.38 -6.46 4.97
N VAL A 28 3.64 -7.45 4.13
CA VAL A 28 2.63 -8.42 3.72
C VAL A 28 2.08 -9.16 4.95
N GLU A 29 2.97 -9.57 5.83
CA GLU A 29 2.58 -10.29 7.03
C GLU A 29 1.72 -9.41 7.95
N ARG A 30 2.11 -8.15 8.10
CA ARG A 30 1.36 -7.21 8.93
C ARG A 30 -0.04 -6.98 8.37
N VAL A 31 -0.14 -6.85 7.04
CA VAL A 31 -1.44 -6.67 6.39
C VAL A 31 -2.33 -7.88 6.62
N ARG A 32 -1.77 -9.08 6.47
CA ARG A 32 -2.54 -10.30 6.67
C ARG A 32 -3.04 -10.42 8.10
N ARG A 33 -2.19 -10.08 9.05
CA ARG A 33 -2.54 -10.15 10.46
C ARG A 33 -3.67 -9.18 10.79
N ASP A 34 -3.56 -7.94 10.31
CA ASP A 34 -4.56 -6.93 10.57
C ASP A 34 -5.89 -7.28 9.92
N ALA A 35 -5.84 -7.83 8.70
CA ALA A 35 -7.07 -8.24 8.00
C ALA A 35 -7.77 -9.34 8.78
N ALA A 36 -7.02 -10.32 9.27
CA ALA A 36 -7.59 -11.41 10.06
C ALA A 36 -8.20 -10.88 11.35
N ALA A 37 -7.52 -9.95 12.01
CA ALA A 37 -8.01 -9.36 13.25
C ALA A 37 -9.31 -8.58 13.04
N GLU A 38 -9.45 -7.95 11.86
CA GLU A 38 -10.66 -7.17 11.57
C GLU A 38 -11.75 -8.01 10.91
N GLY A 39 -11.45 -9.24 10.57
CA GLY A 39 -12.43 -10.10 9.92
C GLY A 39 -12.74 -9.72 8.49
N VAL A 40 -11.78 -9.12 7.78
CA VAL A 40 -11.99 -8.69 6.39
C VAL A 40 -10.96 -9.35 5.50
N GLY A 41 -11.20 -9.33 4.21
CA GLY A 41 -10.24 -9.84 3.24
C GLY A 41 -9.01 -8.96 3.14
N VAL A 42 -7.89 -9.56 2.77
CA VAL A 42 -6.63 -8.84 2.62
C VAL A 42 -6.76 -7.71 1.60
N GLY A 43 -7.34 -8.03 0.42
CA GLY A 43 -7.53 -7.00 -0.60
C GLY A 43 -8.43 -5.87 -0.15
N ALA A 44 -9.47 -6.19 0.63
CA ALA A 44 -10.38 -5.18 1.14
C ALA A 44 -9.66 -4.24 2.12
N LEU A 45 -8.81 -4.79 2.97
CA LEU A 45 -8.05 -3.97 3.90
C LEU A 45 -7.08 -3.05 3.16
N VAL A 46 -6.35 -3.60 2.19
CA VAL A 46 -5.40 -2.82 1.39
C VAL A 46 -6.13 -1.69 0.65
N ALA A 47 -7.24 -2.02 0.00
CA ALA A 47 -8.00 -1.02 -0.75
C ALA A 47 -8.50 0.10 0.16
N ALA A 48 -8.94 -0.25 1.37
CA ALA A 48 -9.41 0.76 2.32
C ALA A 48 -8.27 1.67 2.78
N LYS A 49 -7.09 1.10 3.03
CA LYS A 49 -5.92 1.91 3.43
C LYS A 49 -5.47 2.83 2.32
N VAL A 50 -5.45 2.33 1.08
CA VAL A 50 -5.08 3.14 -0.07
C VAL A 50 -6.06 4.31 -0.22
N ARG A 51 -7.36 4.02 -0.14
CA ARG A 51 -8.37 5.07 -0.28
C ARG A 51 -8.21 6.13 0.80
N HIS A 52 -7.99 5.71 2.04
CA HIS A 52 -7.80 6.63 3.15
C HIS A 52 -6.59 7.54 2.89
N MET A 53 -5.49 6.96 2.42
CA MET A 53 -4.29 7.74 2.15
C MET A 53 -4.49 8.72 0.99
N LEU A 54 -5.20 8.30 -0.06
CA LEU A 54 -5.47 9.18 -1.19
C LEU A 54 -6.32 10.38 -0.76
N ASP A 55 -7.24 10.15 0.17
CA ASP A 55 -8.13 11.22 0.64
C ASP A 55 -7.42 12.18 1.59
N HIS A 56 -6.38 11.73 2.28
CA HIS A 56 -5.74 12.52 3.34
C HIS A 56 -4.28 12.84 3.07
N ALA A 57 -3.73 12.43 1.95
CA ALA A 57 -2.30 12.63 1.68
C ALA A 57 -2.00 14.10 1.41
N GLY A 58 -0.96 14.60 2.03
CA GLY A 58 -0.45 15.93 1.73
C GLY A 58 0.44 15.92 0.51
N GLU A 59 0.88 17.11 0.11
CA GLU A 59 1.69 17.26 -1.09
C GLU A 59 3.00 16.48 -1.03
N ASP A 60 3.63 16.46 0.14
CA ASP A 60 4.89 15.74 0.31
C ASP A 60 4.73 14.24 0.05
N VAL A 61 3.61 13.67 0.49
CA VAL A 61 3.31 12.25 0.25
C VAL A 61 3.11 12.00 -1.25
N TRP A 62 2.37 12.89 -1.90
CA TRP A 62 2.13 12.75 -3.34
C TRP A 62 3.41 12.85 -4.15
N LEU A 63 4.29 13.79 -3.79
CA LEU A 63 5.56 13.94 -4.49
C LEU A 63 6.45 12.72 -4.31
N ASP A 64 6.50 12.18 -3.10
CA ASP A 64 7.27 10.96 -2.84
C ASP A 64 6.71 9.79 -3.64
N LEU A 65 5.40 9.65 -3.67
CA LEU A 65 4.73 8.57 -4.40
C LEU A 65 5.02 8.65 -5.89
N VAL A 66 4.84 9.82 -6.49
CA VAL A 66 5.08 10.01 -7.92
C VAL A 66 6.53 9.75 -8.25
N GLY A 67 7.45 10.21 -7.41
CA GLY A 67 8.88 9.99 -7.64
C GLY A 67 9.25 8.52 -7.63
N ARG A 68 8.71 7.76 -6.69
CA ARG A 68 8.99 6.33 -6.61
C ARG A 68 8.39 5.55 -7.77
N MET A 69 7.18 5.93 -8.18
CA MET A 69 6.52 5.28 -9.31
C MET A 69 7.29 5.54 -10.61
N ALA A 70 7.76 6.77 -10.80
CA ALA A 70 8.48 7.15 -12.01
C ALA A 70 9.80 6.41 -12.14
N GLY A 71 10.43 6.05 -11.01
CA GLY A 71 11.70 5.36 -11.04
C GLY A 71 11.60 3.84 -11.05
N SER A 72 10.39 3.30 -11.13
CA SER A 72 10.19 1.86 -11.00
C SER A 72 9.71 1.23 -12.30
N PRO A 73 10.22 0.04 -12.66
CA PRO A 73 9.65 -0.71 -13.79
C PRO A 73 8.27 -1.26 -13.49
N ARG A 74 7.86 -1.25 -12.22
CA ARG A 74 6.55 -1.74 -11.81
C ARG A 74 5.87 -0.68 -10.94
N PRO A 75 5.34 0.36 -11.56
CA PRO A 75 4.82 1.52 -10.79
C PRO A 75 3.68 1.18 -9.83
N GLY A 76 2.83 0.20 -10.18
CA GLY A 76 1.77 -0.19 -9.27
C GLY A 76 2.29 -0.80 -7.99
N VAL A 77 3.32 -1.65 -8.09
CA VAL A 77 3.95 -2.25 -6.93
C VAL A 77 4.66 -1.18 -6.10
N ALA A 78 5.38 -0.28 -6.78
CA ALA A 78 6.08 0.80 -6.08
C ALA A 78 5.10 1.70 -5.32
N ALA A 79 3.96 2.00 -5.93
CA ALA A 79 2.94 2.81 -5.29
C ALA A 79 2.41 2.12 -4.03
N LEU A 80 2.09 0.85 -4.14
CA LEU A 80 1.54 0.11 -3.02
C LEU A 80 2.56 -0.03 -1.90
N GLU A 81 3.81 -0.34 -2.23
CA GLU A 81 4.86 -0.44 -1.22
C GLU A 81 5.03 0.87 -0.45
N THR A 82 5.01 1.99 -1.17
CA THR A 82 5.16 3.29 -0.55
C THR A 82 3.99 3.57 0.39
N MET A 83 2.79 3.30 -0.06
CA MET A 83 1.59 3.56 0.75
C MET A 83 1.53 2.66 1.97
N LEU A 84 1.82 1.37 1.79
CA LEU A 84 1.77 0.44 2.91
C LEU A 84 2.87 0.70 3.93
N SER A 85 4.03 1.16 3.48
CA SER A 85 5.10 1.51 4.41
C SER A 85 4.68 2.64 5.33
N ARG A 86 3.83 3.53 4.85
CA ARG A 86 3.32 4.62 5.68
C ARG A 86 2.16 4.18 6.55
N ALA A 87 1.29 3.31 6.02
CA ALA A 87 0.12 2.85 6.76
C ALA A 87 0.47 1.80 7.81
N PHE A 88 1.51 0.98 7.54
CA PHE A 88 1.96 -0.06 8.44
C PHE A 88 3.45 0.12 8.71
N PRO A 89 3.84 1.12 9.46
CA PRO A 89 5.28 1.37 9.69
C PRO A 89 5.89 0.20 10.39
N VAL A 90 6.96 -0.24 9.83
CA VAL A 90 7.64 -1.35 10.35
C VAL A 90 8.57 -0.84 11.32
N THR A 91 8.26 -0.34 12.28
CA THR A 91 9.27 0.11 13.08
C THR A 91 9.51 -0.74 14.02
N ALA A 92 9.84 -1.19 13.94
CA ALA A 92 10.28 -1.73 14.87
C ALA A 92 10.70 -1.18 15.98
N ALA A 93 10.81 -0.80 16.15
CA ALA A 93 11.29 -0.37 17.00
C ALA A 93 11.41 -0.52 17.92
N PRO A 94 11.66 -0.59 18.38
CA PRO A 94 12.04 -0.50 19.13
C PRO A 94 12.30 -0.53 19.90
N ALA A 95 12.54 -0.65 20.17
CA ALA A 95 12.77 -0.69 20.87
C ALA A 95 13.08 -0.70 21.52
N ARG A 96 13.26 -0.54 21.69
CA ARG A 96 13.70 -0.49 22.29
C ARG A 96 13.85 -0.63 22.77
#